data_1f497672515b535b7310fd6b1b7580e3
#
_entry.id   1f497672515b535b7310fd6b1b7580e3
#
_cell.length_a   1.000
_cell.length_b   1.000
_cell.length_c   1.000
_cell.angle_alpha   90.00
_cell.angle_beta   90.00
_cell.angle_gamma   90.00
#
_symmetry.space_group_name_H-M   'P 1'
#
loop_
_entity.id
_entity.type
_entity.pdbx_description
1 polymer ?
#
loop_
_entity_poly.entity_id
_entity_poly.type
_entity_poly.pdbx_seq_one_letter_code
_entity_poly.pdbx_strand_id
1 'polypeptide(L)'
;IPLSPNTILVRGGLTRSQHKETSEAIFLTSGFVYDSASEAEARFKGELPGYLYGRYANPTNRMLEDRLAAIDGAQTCRLTASGMAAVTAALLAPLRAGDHVVAGKALFSSCRWVIETFMPRYGVEFTLVDSTDVAAWRAAIRPNTKTFFLESPSNPTLDVSDIAAVASLAKGSGARLIVDNIFASPILQRPFELGADVVVYSTTKHMDGAGRTLGGAILGSTAFMEEHIDPYLRHTGPAMSPFVAWNVLKGLETLSMRVERASANAARLADVIAAHPAITYVRYPHRSDHPQYALASQQMKSGGTLLAFDLKGGKPAAFAFLDALQIVDISNNLGDSKSLATHPATTTHYSFAPEVQAELGVTSGLIRLSVGIEDGEDLIKDVEAALNATLG
;
A
#
# COMPACT_ATOMS: atom_id res chain seq x y z
N ILE A 1 22.28 2.15 20.26
CA ILE A 1 21.09 1.44 20.79
C ILE A 1 20.12 1.28 19.62
N PRO A 2 19.75 0.06 19.25
CA PRO A 2 18.70 -0.13 18.25
C PRO A 2 17.38 0.47 18.75
N LEU A 3 16.75 1.30 17.92
CA LEU A 3 15.49 1.98 18.26
C LEU A 3 14.29 1.07 17.97
N SER A 4 13.27 1.15 18.82
CA SER A 4 11.98 0.49 18.56
C SER A 4 11.22 1.17 17.40
N PRO A 5 10.29 0.47 16.71
CA PRO A 5 9.53 1.03 15.61
C PRO A 5 8.82 2.34 15.97
N ASN A 6 8.19 2.44 17.14
CA ASN A 6 7.50 3.66 17.57
C ASN A 6 8.46 4.86 17.76
N THR A 7 9.70 4.61 18.20
CA THR A 7 10.73 5.65 18.27
C THR A 7 11.20 6.06 16.88
N ILE A 8 11.34 5.09 15.95
CA ILE A 8 11.73 5.36 14.55
C ILE A 8 10.66 6.20 13.86
N LEU A 9 9.36 5.93 14.08
CA LEU A 9 8.26 6.73 13.52
C LEU A 9 8.38 8.23 13.85
N VAL A 10 8.88 8.55 15.03
CA VAL A 10 9.00 9.95 15.52
C VAL A 10 10.39 10.55 15.23
N ARG A 11 11.45 9.74 15.25
CA ARG A 11 12.84 10.22 15.27
C ARG A 11 13.69 9.77 14.08
N GLY A 12 13.27 8.73 13.36
CA GLY A 12 14.05 8.15 12.25
C GLY A 12 14.28 9.17 11.13
N GLY A 13 15.47 9.17 10.55
CA GLY A 13 15.83 10.04 9.42
C GLY A 13 15.87 11.54 9.72
N LEU A 14 15.65 11.98 10.98
CA LEU A 14 15.62 13.39 11.33
C LEU A 14 16.99 14.05 11.17
N THR A 15 17.06 15.00 10.24
CA THR A 15 18.23 15.88 10.06
C THR A 15 17.83 17.32 10.37
N ARG A 16 18.57 17.99 11.25
CA ARG A 16 18.35 19.37 11.61
C ARG A 16 19.23 20.32 10.81
N SER A 17 18.68 21.47 10.45
CA SER A 17 19.45 22.54 9.85
C SER A 17 20.40 23.21 10.86
N GLN A 18 21.09 24.23 10.43
CA GLN A 18 21.94 25.08 11.30
C GLN A 18 21.14 25.72 12.46
N HIS A 19 19.82 25.83 12.33
CA HIS A 19 18.95 26.44 13.36
C HIS A 19 18.50 25.46 14.45
N LYS A 20 18.78 24.15 14.31
CA LYS A 20 18.46 23.07 15.28
C LYS A 20 16.98 23.02 15.65
N GLU A 21 16.12 23.23 14.66
CA GLU A 21 14.66 23.19 14.78
C GLU A 21 14.14 21.86 15.35
N THR A 22 13.02 21.90 16.04
CA THR A 22 12.37 20.70 16.62
C THR A 22 11.62 19.90 15.55
N SER A 23 10.90 20.60 14.67
CA SER A 23 10.20 19.99 13.51
C SER A 23 11.11 20.00 12.29
N GLU A 24 10.96 19.03 11.41
CA GLU A 24 11.72 18.93 10.16
C GLU A 24 11.54 20.19 9.30
N ALA A 25 12.64 20.71 8.75
CA ALA A 25 12.60 21.85 7.83
C ALA A 25 12.05 21.43 6.45
N ILE A 26 11.31 22.32 5.82
CA ILE A 26 10.83 22.13 4.44
C ILE A 26 11.76 22.87 3.48
N PHE A 27 12.46 22.13 2.64
CA PHE A 27 13.32 22.70 1.59
C PHE A 27 12.55 22.76 0.26
N LEU A 28 11.74 23.80 0.08
CA LEU A 28 10.96 24.00 -1.16
C LEU A 28 11.84 24.64 -2.24
N THR A 29 12.71 23.82 -2.83
CA THR A 29 13.58 24.27 -3.92
C THR A 29 13.66 23.23 -5.04
N SER A 30 13.77 23.69 -6.28
CA SER A 30 14.02 22.84 -7.44
C SER A 30 15.51 22.70 -7.76
N GLY A 31 16.34 23.65 -7.35
CA GLY A 31 17.77 23.69 -7.69
C GLY A 31 18.65 24.08 -6.50
N PHE A 32 19.93 23.88 -6.68
CA PHE A 32 20.97 24.17 -5.68
C PHE A 32 22.10 24.96 -6.36
N VAL A 33 22.80 25.79 -5.59
CA VAL A 33 23.96 26.56 -6.06
C VAL A 33 25.24 25.91 -5.59
N TYR A 34 26.35 26.24 -6.23
CA TYR A 34 27.70 25.72 -5.95
C TYR A 34 28.65 26.89 -5.77
N ASP A 35 29.68 26.72 -4.92
CA ASP A 35 30.68 27.75 -4.67
C ASP A 35 31.65 27.92 -5.86
N SER A 36 31.75 26.90 -6.74
CA SER A 36 32.61 26.98 -7.93
C SER A 36 32.09 26.04 -9.04
N ALA A 37 32.55 26.30 -10.28
CA ALA A 37 32.29 25.40 -11.41
C ALA A 37 32.93 24.00 -11.20
N SER A 38 34.07 23.92 -10.55
CA SER A 38 34.74 22.66 -10.23
C SER A 38 33.98 21.84 -9.18
N GLU A 39 33.38 22.50 -8.20
CA GLU A 39 32.47 21.83 -7.26
C GLU A 39 31.22 21.28 -7.98
N ALA A 40 30.60 22.07 -8.84
CA ALA A 40 29.48 21.62 -9.64
C ALA A 40 29.84 20.38 -10.46
N GLU A 41 30.98 20.40 -11.17
CA GLU A 41 31.47 19.26 -11.94
C GLU A 41 31.67 18.01 -11.08
N ALA A 42 32.37 18.15 -9.93
CA ALA A 42 32.63 17.04 -9.01
C ALA A 42 31.33 16.42 -8.45
N ARG A 43 30.32 17.24 -8.12
CA ARG A 43 29.01 16.75 -7.68
C ARG A 43 28.26 16.01 -8.79
N PHE A 44 28.26 16.52 -10.02
CA PHE A 44 27.64 15.83 -11.16
C PHE A 44 28.32 14.50 -11.50
N LYS A 45 29.63 14.40 -11.29
CA LYS A 45 30.40 13.15 -11.42
C LYS A 45 30.21 12.17 -10.25
N GLY A 46 29.55 12.60 -9.17
CA GLY A 46 29.41 11.79 -7.94
C GLY A 46 30.68 11.72 -7.07
N GLU A 47 31.69 12.54 -7.35
CA GLU A 47 32.96 12.63 -6.60
C GLU A 47 32.76 13.39 -5.27
N LEU A 48 31.78 14.29 -5.21
CA LEU A 48 31.38 15.01 -4.00
C LEU A 48 29.89 14.74 -3.69
N PRO A 49 29.56 14.48 -2.40
CA PRO A 49 28.16 14.33 -1.98
C PRO A 49 27.43 15.68 -2.04
N GLY A 50 26.13 15.64 -2.26
CA GLY A 50 25.29 16.83 -2.21
C GLY A 50 24.06 16.74 -3.12
N TYR A 51 23.30 17.82 -3.15
CA TYR A 51 22.09 17.93 -3.96
C TYR A 51 22.41 18.65 -5.27
N LEU A 52 21.78 18.19 -6.35
CA LEU A 52 21.94 18.72 -7.70
C LEU A 52 20.66 19.41 -8.18
N TYR A 53 19.55 18.72 -8.05
CA TYR A 53 18.25 19.15 -8.55
C TYR A 53 17.14 18.44 -7.77
N GLY A 54 16.08 19.15 -7.40
CA GLY A 54 15.03 18.66 -6.50
C GLY A 54 14.32 17.41 -7.00
N ARG A 55 14.27 17.15 -8.30
CA ARG A 55 13.73 15.91 -8.88
C ARG A 55 14.63 14.69 -8.61
N TYR A 56 15.93 14.89 -8.43
CA TYR A 56 16.88 13.81 -8.14
C TYR A 56 16.92 13.49 -6.65
N ALA A 57 17.00 14.53 -5.82
CA ALA A 57 16.99 14.43 -4.38
C ALA A 57 16.67 15.79 -3.73
N ASN A 58 16.06 15.74 -2.56
CA ASN A 58 15.74 16.92 -1.76
C ASN A 58 15.95 16.59 -0.28
N PRO A 59 16.46 17.50 0.57
CA PRO A 59 16.72 17.21 1.99
C PRO A 59 15.47 16.76 2.76
N THR A 60 14.31 17.37 2.52
CA THR A 60 13.06 16.97 3.18
C THR A 60 12.61 15.56 2.72
N ASN A 61 12.70 15.29 1.42
CA ASN A 61 12.38 13.97 0.88
C ASN A 61 13.30 12.90 1.45
N ARG A 62 14.60 13.20 1.59
CA ARG A 62 15.58 12.26 2.16
C ARG A 62 15.21 11.87 3.59
N MET A 63 14.76 12.81 4.44
CA MET A 63 14.32 12.49 5.80
C MET A 63 13.16 11.49 5.80
N LEU A 64 12.21 11.62 4.86
CA LEU A 64 11.11 10.67 4.71
C LEU A 64 11.59 9.31 4.19
N GLU A 65 12.46 9.30 3.18
CA GLU A 65 13.07 8.07 2.64
C GLU A 65 13.78 7.27 3.73
N ASP A 66 14.64 7.92 4.50
CA ASP A 66 15.40 7.30 5.58
C ASP A 66 14.48 6.77 6.70
N ARG A 67 13.42 7.52 7.05
CA ARG A 67 12.43 7.09 8.05
C ARG A 67 11.66 5.87 7.59
N LEU A 68 11.15 5.86 6.35
CA LEU A 68 10.41 4.74 5.80
C LEU A 68 11.29 3.48 5.68
N ALA A 69 12.52 3.63 5.21
CA ALA A 69 13.46 2.52 5.14
C ALA A 69 13.72 1.91 6.54
N ALA A 70 13.92 2.76 7.55
CA ALA A 70 14.16 2.30 8.92
C ALA A 70 12.95 1.62 9.57
N ILE A 71 11.71 2.11 9.31
CA ILE A 71 10.49 1.51 9.86
C ILE A 71 10.27 0.09 9.29
N ASP A 72 10.44 -0.06 7.98
CA ASP A 72 10.14 -1.31 7.28
C ASP A 72 11.32 -2.31 7.27
N GLY A 73 12.52 -1.84 7.66
CA GLY A 73 13.74 -2.65 7.67
C GLY A 73 14.39 -2.79 6.29
N ALA A 74 14.10 -1.88 5.36
CA ALA A 74 14.74 -1.81 4.06
C ALA A 74 16.13 -1.16 4.13
N GLN A 75 17.00 -1.43 3.14
CA GLN A 75 18.27 -0.74 3.04
C GLN A 75 18.11 0.71 2.60
N THR A 76 17.14 0.99 1.74
CA THR A 76 16.86 2.35 1.24
C THR A 76 15.43 2.47 0.71
N CYS A 77 14.99 3.70 0.49
CA CYS A 77 13.67 4.06 -0.04
C CYS A 77 13.82 5.12 -1.14
N ARG A 78 12.87 5.14 -2.07
CA ARG A 78 12.69 6.23 -3.03
C ARG A 78 11.23 6.67 -3.04
N LEU A 79 11.02 7.97 -3.05
CA LEU A 79 9.68 8.58 -3.07
C LEU A 79 9.22 8.85 -4.50
N THR A 80 7.92 8.76 -4.69
CA THR A 80 7.25 9.06 -5.96
C THR A 80 6.02 9.94 -5.75
N ALA A 81 5.56 10.60 -6.81
CA ALA A 81 4.41 11.51 -6.78
C ALA A 81 3.07 10.82 -6.45
N SER A 82 2.98 9.52 -6.56
CA SER A 82 1.79 8.73 -6.23
C SER A 82 2.14 7.26 -5.98
N GLY A 83 1.24 6.52 -5.32
CA GLY A 83 1.38 5.06 -5.17
C GLY A 83 1.46 4.33 -6.51
N MET A 84 0.67 4.75 -7.51
CA MET A 84 0.75 4.16 -8.85
C MET A 84 2.07 4.44 -9.57
N ALA A 85 2.69 5.60 -9.33
CA ALA A 85 4.03 5.87 -9.84
C ALA A 85 5.06 4.93 -9.19
N ALA A 86 4.91 4.61 -7.90
CA ALA A 86 5.75 3.62 -7.21
C ALA A 86 5.58 2.22 -7.80
N VAL A 87 4.34 1.74 -7.94
CA VAL A 87 4.04 0.42 -8.52
C VAL A 87 4.57 0.32 -9.95
N THR A 88 4.28 1.32 -10.79
CA THR A 88 4.71 1.31 -12.19
C THR A 88 6.24 1.32 -12.31
N ALA A 89 6.94 2.13 -11.51
CA ALA A 89 8.39 2.16 -11.49
C ALA A 89 8.98 0.82 -11.01
N ALA A 90 8.47 0.27 -9.90
CA ALA A 90 8.96 -1.00 -9.34
C ALA A 90 8.79 -2.17 -10.32
N LEU A 91 7.69 -2.17 -11.11
CA LEU A 91 7.43 -3.20 -12.12
C LEU A 91 8.26 -2.98 -13.39
N LEU A 92 8.22 -1.77 -13.98
CA LEU A 92 8.77 -1.54 -15.32
C LEU A 92 10.28 -1.31 -15.34
N ALA A 93 10.84 -0.63 -14.33
CA ALA A 93 12.24 -0.24 -14.37
C ALA A 93 13.22 -1.44 -14.53
N PRO A 94 13.00 -2.59 -13.85
CA PRO A 94 13.88 -3.75 -14.00
C PRO A 94 13.56 -4.66 -15.18
N LEU A 95 12.47 -4.42 -15.93
CA LEU A 95 11.98 -5.34 -16.96
C LEU A 95 12.35 -4.87 -18.37
N ARG A 96 12.42 -5.84 -19.28
CA ARG A 96 12.67 -5.67 -20.72
C ARG A 96 11.64 -6.44 -21.55
N ALA A 97 11.54 -6.13 -22.82
CA ALA A 97 10.73 -6.91 -23.76
C ALA A 97 11.16 -8.39 -23.73
N GLY A 98 10.19 -9.29 -23.64
CA GLY A 98 10.39 -10.73 -23.50
C GLY A 98 10.48 -11.22 -22.05
N ASP A 99 10.56 -10.33 -21.05
CA ASP A 99 10.48 -10.72 -19.63
C ASP A 99 9.04 -11.07 -19.25
N HIS A 100 8.89 -11.91 -18.23
CA HIS A 100 7.61 -12.39 -17.73
C HIS A 100 7.39 -12.02 -16.26
N VAL A 101 6.16 -11.62 -15.95
CA VAL A 101 5.67 -11.31 -14.60
C VAL A 101 4.61 -12.34 -14.20
N VAL A 102 4.74 -12.90 -13.00
CA VAL A 102 3.65 -13.62 -12.34
C VAL A 102 3.02 -12.69 -11.30
N ALA A 103 1.73 -12.48 -11.35
CA ALA A 103 1.04 -11.61 -10.41
C ALA A 103 -0.23 -12.25 -9.84
N GLY A 104 -0.57 -11.90 -8.61
CA GLY A 104 -1.86 -12.24 -8.05
C GLY A 104 -2.99 -11.57 -8.83
N LYS A 105 -4.12 -12.24 -9.02
CA LYS A 105 -5.27 -11.66 -9.72
C LYS A 105 -6.05 -10.67 -8.84
N ALA A 106 -6.03 -10.86 -7.52
CA ALA A 106 -6.66 -9.96 -6.55
C ALA A 106 -5.73 -8.79 -6.26
N LEU A 107 -5.80 -7.75 -7.09
CA LEU A 107 -5.00 -6.52 -7.01
C LEU A 107 -5.92 -5.30 -7.13
N PHE A 108 -5.42 -4.17 -6.66
CA PHE A 108 -6.02 -2.88 -7.00
C PHE A 108 -6.16 -2.72 -8.52
N SER A 109 -7.30 -2.24 -8.98
CA SER A 109 -7.67 -2.22 -10.41
C SER A 109 -6.63 -1.55 -11.31
N SER A 110 -6.00 -0.47 -10.85
CA SER A 110 -4.96 0.22 -11.62
C SER A 110 -3.64 -0.57 -11.66
N CYS A 111 -3.28 -1.32 -10.62
CA CYS A 111 -2.13 -2.23 -10.64
C CYS A 111 -2.35 -3.33 -11.67
N ARG A 112 -3.55 -3.90 -11.68
CA ARG A 112 -3.95 -4.91 -12.65
C ARG A 112 -3.91 -4.34 -14.08
N TRP A 113 -4.43 -3.12 -14.31
CA TRP A 113 -4.35 -2.46 -15.61
C TRP A 113 -2.90 -2.27 -16.09
N VAL A 114 -1.99 -1.90 -15.21
CA VAL A 114 -0.55 -1.78 -15.55
C VAL A 114 -0.03 -3.13 -16.06
N ILE A 115 -0.36 -4.23 -15.38
CA ILE A 115 0.13 -5.57 -15.72
C ILE A 115 -0.55 -6.12 -16.99
N GLU A 116 -1.87 -6.04 -17.10
CA GLU A 116 -2.65 -6.64 -18.18
C GLU A 116 -2.67 -5.81 -19.47
N THR A 117 -2.58 -4.48 -19.36
CA THR A 117 -2.79 -3.59 -20.50
C THR A 117 -1.56 -2.78 -20.86
N PHE A 118 -0.86 -2.23 -19.87
CA PHE A 118 0.23 -1.29 -20.14
C PHE A 118 1.55 -2.02 -20.47
N MET A 119 1.96 -2.94 -19.63
CA MET A 119 3.22 -3.68 -19.81
C MET A 119 3.31 -4.50 -21.11
N PRO A 120 2.23 -5.17 -21.57
CA PRO A 120 2.26 -5.88 -22.86
C PRO A 120 2.57 -5.00 -24.06
N ARG A 121 2.25 -3.70 -24.02
CA ARG A 121 2.61 -2.73 -25.08
C ARG A 121 4.12 -2.59 -25.28
N TYR A 122 4.88 -2.95 -24.25
CA TYR A 122 6.35 -2.92 -24.24
C TYR A 122 6.96 -4.33 -24.32
N GLY A 123 6.14 -5.33 -24.70
CA GLY A 123 6.59 -6.69 -24.89
C GLY A 123 6.85 -7.50 -23.62
N VAL A 124 6.34 -7.05 -22.46
CA VAL A 124 6.41 -7.80 -21.21
C VAL A 124 5.23 -8.76 -21.13
N GLU A 125 5.52 -10.03 -20.88
CA GLU A 125 4.51 -11.07 -20.69
C GLU A 125 4.03 -11.14 -19.26
N PHE A 126 2.82 -11.65 -19.02
CA PHE A 126 2.30 -11.85 -17.67
C PHE A 126 1.48 -13.12 -17.53
N THR A 127 1.35 -13.59 -16.29
CA THR A 127 0.38 -14.62 -15.87
C THR A 127 -0.25 -14.17 -14.54
N LEU A 128 -1.59 -14.15 -14.52
CA LEU A 128 -2.33 -13.91 -13.28
C LEU A 128 -2.68 -15.24 -12.62
N VAL A 129 -2.51 -15.32 -11.30
CA VAL A 129 -2.78 -16.52 -10.51
C VAL A 129 -3.68 -16.21 -9.33
N ASP A 130 -4.33 -17.23 -8.78
CA ASP A 130 -4.98 -17.10 -7.48
C ASP A 130 -3.92 -16.76 -6.43
N SER A 131 -4.08 -15.61 -5.77
CA SER A 131 -3.08 -15.09 -4.84
C SER A 131 -2.90 -15.98 -3.61
N THR A 132 -3.91 -16.78 -3.27
CA THR A 132 -3.92 -17.67 -2.10
C THR A 132 -3.41 -19.08 -2.40
N ASP A 133 -3.25 -19.44 -3.67
CA ASP A 133 -2.80 -20.76 -4.10
C ASP A 133 -1.31 -20.78 -4.48
N VAL A 134 -0.45 -21.19 -3.56
CA VAL A 134 1.01 -21.33 -3.77
C VAL A 134 1.36 -22.28 -4.93
N ALA A 135 0.51 -23.30 -5.19
CA ALA A 135 0.73 -24.22 -6.31
C ALA A 135 0.52 -23.51 -7.68
N ALA A 136 -0.48 -22.62 -7.75
CA ALA A 136 -0.71 -21.79 -8.93
C ALA A 136 0.47 -20.85 -9.22
N TRP A 137 1.05 -20.21 -8.18
CA TRP A 137 2.26 -19.41 -8.32
C TRP A 137 3.42 -20.22 -8.89
N ARG A 138 3.65 -21.43 -8.38
CA ARG A 138 4.70 -22.34 -8.84
C ARG A 138 4.50 -22.76 -10.29
N ALA A 139 3.27 -23.10 -10.67
CA ALA A 139 2.93 -23.56 -12.03
C ALA A 139 3.08 -22.46 -13.09
N ALA A 140 2.98 -21.19 -12.69
CA ALA A 140 3.12 -20.04 -13.58
C ALA A 140 4.57 -19.65 -13.90
N ILE A 141 5.56 -20.25 -13.24
CA ILE A 141 6.98 -19.93 -13.45
C ILE A 141 7.42 -20.36 -14.85
N ARG A 142 8.09 -19.45 -15.57
CA ARG A 142 8.68 -19.65 -16.89
C ARG A 142 10.18 -19.34 -16.86
N PRO A 143 10.98 -19.79 -17.84
CA PRO A 143 12.41 -19.46 -17.91
C PRO A 143 12.72 -17.94 -17.95
N ASN A 144 11.78 -17.16 -18.51
CA ASN A 144 11.86 -15.70 -18.62
C ASN A 144 11.13 -14.97 -17.49
N THR A 145 10.69 -15.65 -16.42
CA THR A 145 10.07 -15.00 -15.25
C THR A 145 11.10 -14.18 -14.48
N LYS A 146 10.84 -12.87 -14.31
CA LYS A 146 11.74 -11.92 -13.63
C LYS A 146 11.13 -11.30 -12.38
N THR A 147 9.81 -11.26 -12.30
CA THR A 147 9.11 -10.57 -11.20
C THR A 147 7.87 -11.33 -10.79
N PHE A 148 7.68 -11.43 -9.47
CA PHE A 148 6.44 -11.77 -8.83
C PHE A 148 5.86 -10.51 -8.20
N PHE A 149 4.55 -10.31 -8.34
CA PHE A 149 3.85 -9.15 -7.76
C PHE A 149 2.59 -9.60 -7.04
N LEU A 150 2.44 -9.21 -5.79
CA LEU A 150 1.24 -9.50 -4.99
C LEU A 150 0.86 -8.32 -4.10
N GLU A 151 -0.42 -8.27 -3.74
CA GLU A 151 -1.00 -7.39 -2.74
C GLU A 151 -1.55 -8.24 -1.59
N SER A 152 -1.14 -7.97 -0.35
CA SER A 152 -1.59 -8.74 0.81
C SER A 152 -1.69 -7.87 2.07
N PRO A 153 -2.89 -7.78 2.70
CA PRO A 153 -4.19 -8.26 2.22
C PRO A 153 -4.64 -7.60 0.93
N SER A 154 -5.41 -8.32 0.11
CA SER A 154 -5.85 -7.86 -1.21
C SER A 154 -7.03 -6.87 -1.16
N ASN A 155 -7.12 -6.00 -2.15
CA ASN A 155 -8.24 -5.09 -2.35
C ASN A 155 -9.23 -5.66 -3.40
N PRO A 156 -10.53 -5.81 -3.10
CA PRO A 156 -11.24 -5.39 -1.88
C PRO A 156 -11.55 -6.52 -0.90
N THR A 157 -11.22 -7.77 -1.23
CA THR A 157 -11.72 -8.97 -0.55
C THR A 157 -10.93 -9.38 0.68
N LEU A 158 -9.79 -8.72 0.93
CA LEU A 158 -8.90 -8.95 2.08
C LEU A 158 -8.33 -10.37 2.14
N ASP A 159 -8.17 -11.03 0.99
CA ASP A 159 -7.47 -12.30 0.92
C ASP A 159 -6.00 -12.11 1.31
N VAL A 160 -5.46 -13.05 2.08
CA VAL A 160 -4.07 -13.00 2.57
C VAL A 160 -3.24 -14.01 1.80
N SER A 161 -2.20 -13.51 1.12
CA SER A 161 -1.23 -14.34 0.39
C SER A 161 -0.08 -14.76 1.29
N ASP A 162 0.42 -15.98 1.13
CA ASP A 162 1.63 -16.45 1.82
C ASP A 162 2.88 -15.81 1.19
N ILE A 163 3.28 -14.68 1.75
CA ILE A 163 4.43 -13.90 1.26
C ILE A 163 5.71 -14.74 1.33
N ALA A 164 5.92 -15.50 2.40
CA ALA A 164 7.14 -16.29 2.59
C ALA A 164 7.26 -17.43 1.57
N ALA A 165 6.15 -18.11 1.30
CA ALA A 165 6.13 -19.16 0.30
C ALA A 165 6.37 -18.60 -1.11
N VAL A 166 5.71 -17.49 -1.48
CA VAL A 166 5.91 -16.83 -2.79
C VAL A 166 7.33 -16.28 -2.92
N ALA A 167 7.90 -15.68 -1.86
CA ALA A 167 9.29 -15.23 -1.83
C ALA A 167 10.28 -16.37 -2.11
N SER A 168 10.03 -17.55 -1.50
CA SER A 168 10.84 -18.75 -1.75
C SER A 168 10.80 -19.20 -3.22
N LEU A 169 9.62 -19.15 -3.85
CA LEU A 169 9.45 -19.46 -5.27
C LEU A 169 10.18 -18.45 -6.16
N ALA A 170 10.03 -17.15 -5.88
CA ALA A 170 10.70 -16.09 -6.62
C ALA A 170 12.22 -16.26 -6.56
N LYS A 171 12.78 -16.42 -5.35
CA LYS A 171 14.20 -16.66 -5.14
C LYS A 171 14.70 -17.91 -5.87
N GLY A 172 13.95 -19.01 -5.79
CA GLY A 172 14.31 -20.29 -6.45
C GLY A 172 14.29 -20.20 -7.98
N SER A 173 13.53 -19.29 -8.56
CA SER A 173 13.48 -19.05 -10.02
C SER A 173 14.43 -17.92 -10.49
N GLY A 174 15.15 -17.27 -9.59
CA GLY A 174 15.98 -16.11 -9.90
C GLY A 174 15.20 -14.83 -10.20
N ALA A 175 13.91 -14.80 -9.83
CA ALA A 175 13.02 -13.65 -9.94
C ALA A 175 12.97 -12.86 -8.62
N ARG A 176 12.36 -11.65 -8.65
CA ARG A 176 12.12 -10.80 -7.48
C ARG A 176 10.69 -10.90 -7.04
N LEU A 177 10.45 -10.80 -5.74
CA LEU A 177 9.12 -10.57 -5.19
C LEU A 177 8.94 -9.09 -4.83
N ILE A 178 7.94 -8.46 -5.44
CA ILE A 178 7.44 -7.13 -5.11
C ILE A 178 6.12 -7.29 -4.37
N VAL A 179 6.02 -6.69 -3.18
CA VAL A 179 4.81 -6.72 -2.35
C VAL A 179 4.21 -5.33 -2.24
N ASP A 180 2.95 -5.21 -2.61
CA ASP A 180 2.11 -4.06 -2.25
C ASP A 180 1.58 -4.26 -0.83
N ASN A 181 2.10 -3.49 0.12
CA ASN A 181 1.79 -3.60 1.54
C ASN A 181 0.87 -2.48 2.05
N ILE A 182 0.12 -1.84 1.14
CA ILE A 182 -0.67 -0.64 1.46
C ILE A 182 -1.71 -0.93 2.54
N PHE A 183 -2.45 -2.05 2.46
CA PHE A 183 -3.53 -2.37 3.39
C PHE A 183 -3.04 -2.69 4.80
N ALA A 184 -1.94 -3.41 4.93
CA ALA A 184 -1.38 -3.77 6.22
C ALA A 184 -0.57 -2.62 6.86
N SER A 185 0.04 -1.75 6.06
CA SER A 185 1.05 -0.79 6.52
C SER A 185 2.29 -1.46 7.16
N PRO A 186 3.41 -0.76 7.35
CA PRO A 186 4.59 -1.35 8.00
C PRO A 186 4.38 -1.61 9.50
N ILE A 187 3.26 -1.17 10.07
CA ILE A 187 2.91 -1.40 11.48
C ILE A 187 2.43 -2.81 11.71
N LEU A 188 1.64 -3.35 10.77
CA LEU A 188 0.99 -4.65 10.93
C LEU A 188 1.73 -5.77 10.22
N GLN A 189 2.40 -5.50 9.10
CA GLN A 189 3.08 -6.50 8.29
C GLN A 189 4.38 -5.94 7.74
N ARG A 190 5.46 -6.73 7.81
CA ARG A 190 6.80 -6.36 7.38
C ARG A 190 7.30 -7.35 6.33
N PRO A 191 7.01 -7.12 5.04
CA PRO A 191 7.28 -8.09 3.98
C PRO A 191 8.75 -8.46 3.81
N PHE A 192 9.71 -7.58 4.16
CA PHE A 192 11.14 -7.92 4.12
C PHE A 192 11.51 -9.05 5.08
N GLU A 193 10.87 -9.10 6.25
CA GLU A 193 11.07 -10.20 7.22
C GLU A 193 10.52 -11.53 6.69
N LEU A 194 9.61 -11.48 5.70
CA LEU A 194 9.01 -12.62 5.02
C LEU A 194 9.70 -12.95 3.68
N GLY A 195 10.76 -12.23 3.32
CA GLY A 195 11.58 -12.51 2.15
C GLY A 195 11.25 -11.72 0.89
N ALA A 196 10.43 -10.68 0.96
CA ALA A 196 10.21 -9.76 -0.16
C ALA A 196 11.51 -9.02 -0.55
N ASP A 197 11.71 -8.78 -1.85
CA ASP A 197 12.85 -8.03 -2.36
C ASP A 197 12.55 -6.53 -2.46
N VAL A 198 11.30 -6.20 -2.77
CA VAL A 198 10.81 -4.83 -2.94
C VAL A 198 9.45 -4.70 -2.29
N VAL A 199 9.23 -3.59 -1.58
CA VAL A 199 7.93 -3.23 -1.02
C VAL A 199 7.50 -1.89 -1.58
N VAL A 200 6.22 -1.77 -1.97
CA VAL A 200 5.65 -0.52 -2.44
C VAL A 200 4.53 -0.04 -1.53
N TYR A 201 4.43 1.27 -1.41
CA TYR A 201 3.38 1.95 -0.65
C TYR A 201 2.75 3.10 -1.43
N SER A 202 1.46 3.29 -1.23
CA SER A 202 0.83 4.60 -1.40
C SER A 202 0.91 5.35 -0.07
N THR A 203 1.76 6.35 0.03
CA THR A 203 1.84 7.18 1.25
C THR A 203 0.59 8.03 1.46
N THR A 204 -0.27 8.12 0.44
CA THR A 204 -1.61 8.71 0.44
C THR A 204 -2.53 8.14 1.52
N LYS A 205 -2.32 6.87 1.90
CA LYS A 205 -3.23 6.08 2.76
C LYS A 205 -2.87 6.24 4.23
N HIS A 206 -2.65 5.16 4.96
CA HIS A 206 -2.35 5.18 6.40
C HIS A 206 -1.20 6.11 6.80
N MET A 207 -0.18 6.30 5.94
CA MET A 207 0.98 7.11 6.24
C MET A 207 0.63 8.60 6.36
N ASP A 208 -0.15 9.14 5.42
CA ASP A 208 -0.75 10.48 5.54
C ASP A 208 -1.87 10.48 6.60
N GLY A 209 -2.78 9.52 6.51
CA GLY A 209 -3.83 9.23 7.48
C GLY A 209 -4.90 10.32 7.67
N ALA A 210 -4.97 11.30 6.78
CA ALA A 210 -5.91 12.41 6.88
C ALA A 210 -6.43 12.91 5.51
N GLY A 211 -6.20 12.15 4.44
CA GLY A 211 -6.70 12.44 3.10
C GLY A 211 -6.14 13.71 2.47
N ARG A 212 -4.93 14.17 2.87
CA ARG A 212 -4.35 15.47 2.49
C ARG A 212 -3.46 15.41 1.27
N THR A 213 -2.77 14.27 1.04
CA THR A 213 -1.67 14.20 0.09
C THR A 213 -1.76 12.98 -0.83
N LEU A 214 -1.13 13.10 -2.00
CA LEU A 214 -0.84 11.98 -2.89
C LEU A 214 0.66 11.71 -2.84
N GLY A 215 1.05 10.44 -2.71
CA GLY A 215 2.45 10.06 -2.74
C GLY A 215 2.64 8.55 -2.78
N GLY A 216 3.85 8.13 -3.10
CA GLY A 216 4.25 6.74 -3.10
C GLY A 216 5.67 6.55 -2.61
N ALA A 217 6.01 5.32 -2.27
CA ALA A 217 7.34 4.91 -1.86
C ALA A 217 7.69 3.53 -2.41
N ILE A 218 8.95 3.35 -2.78
CA ILE A 218 9.55 2.08 -3.19
C ILE A 218 10.69 1.79 -2.23
N LEU A 219 10.64 0.65 -1.56
CA LEU A 219 11.64 0.21 -0.59
C LEU A 219 12.33 -1.05 -1.10
N GLY A 220 13.63 -1.18 -0.86
CA GLY A 220 14.40 -2.34 -1.30
C GLY A 220 15.88 -2.23 -0.99
N SER A 221 16.71 -3.03 -1.68
CA SER A 221 18.15 -2.96 -1.57
C SER A 221 18.73 -1.74 -2.28
N THR A 222 19.85 -1.22 -1.79
CA THR A 222 20.57 -0.11 -2.42
C THR A 222 20.93 -0.43 -3.87
N ALA A 223 21.43 -1.63 -4.12
CA ALA A 223 21.78 -2.08 -5.48
C ALA A 223 20.59 -2.05 -6.45
N PHE A 224 19.40 -2.53 -6.03
CA PHE A 224 18.18 -2.47 -6.85
C PHE A 224 17.77 -1.03 -7.15
N MET A 225 17.86 -0.15 -6.15
CA MET A 225 17.49 1.26 -6.36
C MET A 225 18.46 1.95 -7.33
N GLU A 226 19.75 1.79 -7.14
CA GLU A 226 20.76 2.44 -7.98
C GLU A 226 20.76 1.93 -9.43
N GLU A 227 20.56 0.62 -9.61
CA GLU A 227 20.58 0.01 -10.95
C GLU A 227 19.30 0.29 -11.75
N HIS A 228 18.13 0.25 -11.10
CA HIS A 228 16.86 0.26 -11.81
C HIS A 228 16.00 1.51 -11.50
N ILE A 229 15.81 1.82 -10.22
CA ILE A 229 14.83 2.83 -9.82
C ILE A 229 15.34 4.25 -9.98
N ASP A 230 16.57 4.53 -9.57
CA ASP A 230 17.15 5.88 -9.66
C ASP A 230 17.21 6.41 -11.09
N PRO A 231 17.71 5.63 -12.10
CA PRO A 231 17.67 6.06 -13.49
C PRO A 231 16.24 6.27 -14.00
N TYR A 232 15.32 5.36 -13.66
CA TYR A 232 13.93 5.46 -14.08
C TYR A 232 13.27 6.75 -13.54
N LEU A 233 13.33 6.99 -12.23
CA LEU A 233 12.72 8.17 -11.60
C LEU A 233 13.37 9.46 -12.08
N ARG A 234 14.69 9.47 -12.22
CA ARG A 234 15.45 10.64 -12.69
C ARG A 234 15.01 11.10 -14.06
N HIS A 235 14.78 10.16 -14.99
CA HIS A 235 14.50 10.48 -16.38
C HIS A 235 13.01 10.55 -16.73
N THR A 236 12.14 9.86 -15.98
CA THR A 236 10.67 9.89 -16.18
C THR A 236 9.95 10.93 -15.32
N GLY A 237 10.54 11.35 -14.20
CA GLY A 237 10.15 12.55 -13.46
C GLY A 237 9.02 12.46 -12.44
N PRO A 238 8.54 11.30 -11.93
CA PRO A 238 7.44 11.22 -10.98
C PRO A 238 7.89 11.57 -9.54
N ALA A 239 8.50 12.73 -9.33
CA ALA A 239 9.07 13.16 -8.06
C ALA A 239 8.00 13.64 -7.07
N MET A 240 8.16 13.30 -5.79
CA MET A 240 7.31 13.80 -4.70
C MET A 240 7.69 15.25 -4.37
N SER A 241 6.68 16.09 -4.12
CA SER A 241 6.89 17.44 -3.59
C SER A 241 7.45 17.40 -2.17
N PRO A 242 8.45 18.23 -1.79
CA PRO A 242 8.93 18.32 -0.42
C PRO A 242 7.86 18.69 0.60
N PHE A 243 6.86 19.45 0.21
CA PHE A 243 5.71 19.76 1.06
C PHE A 243 4.88 18.51 1.36
N VAL A 244 4.66 17.65 0.37
CA VAL A 244 3.99 16.35 0.55
C VAL A 244 4.83 15.44 1.46
N ALA A 245 6.14 15.37 1.22
CA ALA A 245 7.05 14.58 2.06
C ALA A 245 6.99 15.03 3.53
N TRP A 246 6.98 16.34 3.79
CA TRP A 246 6.85 16.88 5.15
C TRP A 246 5.50 16.51 5.78
N ASN A 247 4.38 16.62 5.05
CA ASN A 247 3.07 16.21 5.55
C ASN A 247 3.06 14.72 5.94
N VAL A 248 3.65 13.86 5.11
CA VAL A 248 3.76 12.42 5.40
C VAL A 248 4.65 12.18 6.61
N LEU A 249 5.78 12.89 6.76
CA LEU A 249 6.64 12.83 7.95
C LEU A 249 5.83 13.10 9.23
N LYS A 250 4.94 14.11 9.21
CA LYS A 250 4.04 14.41 10.34
C LYS A 250 2.97 13.34 10.53
N GLY A 251 2.45 12.76 9.48
CA GLY A 251 1.53 11.62 9.54
C GLY A 251 2.16 10.38 10.19
N LEU A 252 3.44 10.12 9.91
CA LEU A 252 4.16 8.96 10.46
C LEU A 252 4.30 9.02 11.99
N GLU A 253 4.43 10.21 12.59
CA GLU A 253 4.60 10.37 14.04
C GLU A 253 3.47 9.72 14.85
N THR A 254 2.26 9.64 14.28
CA THR A 254 1.08 9.04 14.92
C THR A 254 0.58 7.78 14.22
N LEU A 255 1.33 7.25 13.24
CA LEU A 255 0.88 6.12 12.41
C LEU A 255 0.50 4.90 13.25
N SER A 256 1.36 4.48 14.18
CA SER A 256 1.12 3.31 15.04
C SER A 256 -0.16 3.51 15.87
N MET A 257 -0.31 4.67 16.52
CA MET A 257 -1.50 4.99 17.35
C MET A 257 -2.79 4.92 16.52
N ARG A 258 -2.77 5.47 15.30
CA ARG A 258 -3.94 5.47 14.42
C ARG A 258 -4.27 4.07 13.91
N VAL A 259 -3.26 3.32 13.45
CA VAL A 259 -3.45 1.95 12.97
C VAL A 259 -3.94 1.03 14.08
N GLU A 260 -3.38 1.11 15.28
CA GLU A 260 -3.80 0.31 16.43
C GLU A 260 -5.24 0.62 16.86
N ARG A 261 -5.60 1.91 16.96
CA ARG A 261 -6.97 2.32 17.31
C ARG A 261 -7.98 1.90 16.24
N ALA A 262 -7.69 2.16 14.97
CA ALA A 262 -8.56 1.79 13.87
C ALA A 262 -8.71 0.27 13.74
N SER A 263 -7.63 -0.51 13.95
CA SER A 263 -7.69 -1.98 13.96
C SER A 263 -8.54 -2.52 15.10
N ALA A 264 -8.46 -1.92 16.29
CA ALA A 264 -9.31 -2.30 17.41
C ALA A 264 -10.80 -2.02 17.13
N ASN A 265 -11.11 -0.87 16.52
CA ASN A 265 -12.46 -0.55 16.07
C ASN A 265 -12.94 -1.54 14.98
N ALA A 266 -12.09 -1.84 13.99
CA ALA A 266 -12.41 -2.76 12.90
C ALA A 266 -12.72 -4.17 13.39
N ALA A 267 -11.96 -4.69 14.35
CA ALA A 267 -12.20 -6.00 14.94
C ALA A 267 -13.59 -6.07 15.61
N ARG A 268 -13.95 -5.07 16.40
CA ARG A 268 -15.27 -4.99 17.06
C ARG A 268 -16.41 -4.88 16.04
N LEU A 269 -16.24 -4.01 15.04
CA LEU A 269 -17.23 -3.87 13.95
C LEU A 269 -17.39 -5.16 13.16
N ALA A 270 -16.31 -5.90 12.88
CA ALA A 270 -16.38 -7.16 12.17
C ALA A 270 -17.26 -8.20 12.91
N ASP A 271 -17.18 -8.24 14.24
CA ASP A 271 -18.01 -9.14 15.07
C ASP A 271 -19.48 -8.70 15.08
N VAL A 272 -19.75 -7.43 15.26
CA VAL A 272 -21.12 -6.87 15.22
C VAL A 272 -21.76 -7.09 13.85
N ILE A 273 -21.06 -6.78 12.77
CA ILE A 273 -21.55 -6.96 11.40
C ILE A 273 -21.85 -8.43 11.13
N ALA A 274 -20.95 -9.35 11.53
CA ALA A 274 -21.12 -10.77 11.28
C ALA A 274 -22.31 -11.39 12.02
N ALA A 275 -22.73 -10.81 13.14
CA ALA A 275 -23.87 -11.27 13.90
C ALA A 275 -25.22 -10.79 13.27
N HIS A 276 -25.20 -9.84 12.34
CA HIS A 276 -26.42 -9.24 11.81
C HIS A 276 -27.08 -10.11 10.73
N PRO A 277 -28.43 -10.27 10.75
CA PRO A 277 -29.15 -11.18 9.85
C PRO A 277 -29.07 -10.78 8.36
N ALA A 278 -28.83 -9.50 8.04
CA ALA A 278 -28.67 -9.01 6.67
C ALA A 278 -27.36 -9.44 6.02
N ILE A 279 -26.41 -10.00 6.77
CA ILE A 279 -25.05 -10.30 6.30
C ILE A 279 -24.95 -11.74 5.82
N THR A 280 -24.25 -11.93 4.68
CA THR A 280 -23.91 -13.23 4.13
C THR A 280 -22.58 -13.74 4.70
N TYR A 281 -21.55 -12.88 4.69
CA TYR A 281 -20.23 -13.15 5.26
C TYR A 281 -19.50 -11.84 5.59
N VAL A 282 -18.49 -11.94 6.46
CA VAL A 282 -17.51 -10.88 6.75
C VAL A 282 -16.11 -11.38 6.41
N ARG A 283 -15.29 -10.53 5.82
CA ARG A 283 -13.87 -10.73 5.61
C ARG A 283 -13.09 -9.77 6.51
N TYR A 284 -12.42 -10.31 7.51
CA TYR A 284 -11.48 -9.62 8.38
C TYR A 284 -10.35 -10.58 8.75
N PRO A 285 -9.09 -10.31 8.41
CA PRO A 285 -8.01 -11.29 8.44
C PRO A 285 -7.80 -12.01 9.79
N HIS A 286 -8.04 -11.33 10.92
CA HIS A 286 -7.92 -11.92 12.25
C HIS A 286 -9.25 -12.41 12.85
N ARG A 287 -10.25 -12.64 12.03
CA ARG A 287 -11.48 -13.29 12.43
C ARG A 287 -11.38 -14.79 12.15
N SER A 288 -11.78 -15.67 13.11
CA SER A 288 -11.56 -17.12 13.03
C SER A 288 -12.24 -17.81 11.86
N ASP A 289 -13.25 -17.19 11.26
CA ASP A 289 -13.95 -17.67 10.06
C ASP A 289 -13.34 -17.14 8.75
N HIS A 290 -12.27 -16.33 8.81
CA HIS A 290 -11.56 -15.91 7.61
C HIS A 290 -10.80 -17.10 6.99
N PRO A 291 -10.88 -17.35 5.66
CA PRO A 291 -10.24 -18.50 5.01
C PRO A 291 -8.74 -18.63 5.29
N GLN A 292 -8.02 -17.53 5.40
CA GLN A 292 -6.59 -17.52 5.69
C GLN A 292 -6.27 -17.06 7.13
N TYR A 293 -7.16 -17.26 8.10
CA TYR A 293 -6.99 -16.83 9.49
C TYR A 293 -5.64 -17.28 10.11
N ALA A 294 -5.29 -18.56 9.93
CA ALA A 294 -4.05 -19.10 10.48
C ALA A 294 -2.80 -18.41 9.91
N LEU A 295 -2.78 -18.16 8.59
CA LEU A 295 -1.71 -17.46 7.92
C LEU A 295 -1.66 -15.98 8.36
N ALA A 296 -2.80 -15.31 8.36
CA ALA A 296 -2.91 -13.92 8.78
C ALA A 296 -2.40 -13.71 10.21
N SER A 297 -2.74 -14.64 11.13
CA SER A 297 -2.29 -14.59 12.53
C SER A 297 -0.79 -14.78 12.71
N GLN A 298 -0.11 -15.43 11.76
CA GLN A 298 1.35 -15.58 11.75
C GLN A 298 2.06 -14.41 11.08
N GLN A 299 1.46 -13.86 10.00
CA GLN A 299 2.08 -12.89 9.11
C GLN A 299 1.81 -11.45 9.53
N MET A 300 0.69 -11.19 10.19
CA MET A 300 0.21 -9.86 10.57
C MET A 300 0.07 -9.73 12.09
N LYS A 301 0.32 -8.53 12.64
CA LYS A 301 0.16 -8.25 14.07
C LYS A 301 -1.31 -8.13 14.51
N SER A 302 -2.20 -7.72 13.59
CA SER A 302 -3.65 -7.67 13.78
C SER A 302 -4.35 -7.77 12.43
N GLY A 303 -5.69 -7.87 12.42
CA GLY A 303 -6.49 -7.99 11.20
C GLY A 303 -6.53 -6.74 10.32
N GLY A 304 -6.00 -5.61 10.82
CA GLY A 304 -5.91 -4.36 10.07
C GLY A 304 -7.10 -3.43 10.28
N THR A 305 -7.10 -2.34 9.52
CA THR A 305 -8.07 -1.25 9.61
C THR A 305 -9.24 -1.39 8.62
N LEU A 306 -9.17 -2.39 7.75
CA LEU A 306 -10.18 -2.62 6.72
C LEU A 306 -10.93 -3.92 7.01
N LEU A 307 -12.21 -3.92 6.65
CA LEU A 307 -13.03 -5.12 6.56
C LEU A 307 -13.92 -5.06 5.33
N ALA A 308 -14.36 -6.20 4.85
CA ALA A 308 -15.31 -6.32 3.77
C ALA A 308 -16.44 -7.26 4.19
N PHE A 309 -17.65 -7.01 3.74
CA PHE A 309 -18.80 -7.85 4.03
C PHE A 309 -19.81 -7.81 2.89
N ASP A 310 -20.60 -8.86 2.79
CA ASP A 310 -21.60 -9.02 1.73
C ASP A 310 -23.01 -8.95 2.31
N LEU A 311 -23.83 -8.10 1.73
CA LEU A 311 -25.24 -7.89 2.10
C LEU A 311 -26.17 -8.80 1.30
N LYS A 312 -27.07 -9.49 2.00
CA LYS A 312 -28.22 -10.17 1.39
C LYS A 312 -29.08 -9.11 0.67
N GLY A 313 -29.54 -9.43 -0.52
CA GLY A 313 -30.29 -8.47 -1.34
C GLY A 313 -29.43 -7.70 -2.35
N GLY A 314 -28.13 -7.92 -2.36
CA GLY A 314 -27.22 -7.40 -3.39
C GLY A 314 -27.14 -5.87 -3.42
N LYS A 315 -27.01 -5.29 -4.63
CA LYS A 315 -26.81 -3.85 -4.82
C LYS A 315 -27.87 -2.96 -4.15
N PRO A 316 -29.19 -3.25 -4.19
CA PRO A 316 -30.18 -2.43 -3.50
C PRO A 316 -29.94 -2.34 -2.00
N ALA A 317 -29.61 -3.47 -1.34
CA ALA A 317 -29.30 -3.50 0.09
C ALA A 317 -27.98 -2.78 0.39
N ALA A 318 -26.94 -2.96 -0.44
CA ALA A 318 -25.68 -2.26 -0.30
C ALA A 318 -25.83 -0.73 -0.40
N PHE A 319 -26.68 -0.25 -1.29
CA PHE A 319 -26.96 1.18 -1.43
C PHE A 319 -27.78 1.71 -0.26
N ALA A 320 -28.83 0.97 0.17
CA ALA A 320 -29.62 1.34 1.34
C ALA A 320 -28.75 1.43 2.60
N PHE A 321 -27.81 0.50 2.77
CA PHE A 321 -26.82 0.55 3.85
C PHE A 321 -25.98 1.81 3.77
N LEU A 322 -25.34 2.08 2.61
CA LEU A 322 -24.46 3.24 2.45
C LEU A 322 -25.19 4.57 2.66
N ASP A 323 -26.40 4.70 2.11
CA ASP A 323 -27.19 5.92 2.19
C ASP A 323 -27.74 6.18 3.61
N ALA A 324 -27.81 5.15 4.47
CA ALA A 324 -28.26 5.27 5.85
C ALA A 324 -27.17 5.66 6.86
N LEU A 325 -25.87 5.56 6.47
CA LEU A 325 -24.74 5.93 7.33
C LEU A 325 -24.76 7.43 7.66
N GLN A 326 -24.42 7.77 8.90
CA GLN A 326 -24.40 9.16 9.40
C GLN A 326 -23.02 9.63 9.83
N ILE A 327 -22.14 8.71 10.25
CA ILE A 327 -20.76 8.98 10.69
C ILE A 327 -19.79 8.53 9.62
N VAL A 328 -19.97 7.33 9.08
CA VAL A 328 -19.10 6.78 8.06
C VAL A 328 -19.37 7.45 6.72
N ASP A 329 -18.36 8.08 6.12
CA ASP A 329 -18.47 8.74 4.82
C ASP A 329 -18.44 7.74 3.65
N ILE A 330 -19.22 8.00 2.60
CA ILE A 330 -19.13 7.25 1.35
C ILE A 330 -17.93 7.74 0.56
N SER A 331 -16.89 6.91 0.50
CA SER A 331 -15.66 7.23 -0.25
C SER A 331 -14.90 5.97 -0.63
N ASN A 332 -14.28 5.98 -1.81
CA ASN A 332 -13.41 4.90 -2.28
C ASN A 332 -11.97 4.98 -1.71
N ASN A 333 -11.65 5.99 -0.89
CA ASN A 333 -10.36 6.11 -0.22
C ASN A 333 -10.27 5.13 0.97
N LEU A 334 -9.14 5.09 1.65
CA LEU A 334 -8.89 4.22 2.81
C LEU A 334 -7.72 4.73 3.66
N GLY A 335 -7.61 4.22 4.88
CA GLY A 335 -6.50 4.53 5.78
C GLY A 335 -6.54 5.95 6.34
N ASP A 336 -7.68 6.61 6.28
CA ASP A 336 -7.94 7.93 6.87
C ASP A 336 -8.27 7.79 8.37
N SER A 337 -8.14 8.88 9.10
CA SER A 337 -8.64 8.99 10.48
C SER A 337 -10.16 8.91 10.57
N LYS A 338 -10.87 9.23 9.47
CA LYS A 338 -12.31 9.06 9.31
C LYS A 338 -12.65 7.70 8.73
N SER A 339 -13.74 7.11 9.18
CA SER A 339 -14.28 5.87 8.62
C SER A 339 -14.89 6.12 7.25
N LEU A 340 -14.56 5.26 6.28
CA LEU A 340 -14.95 5.40 4.87
C LEU A 340 -15.52 4.08 4.36
N ALA A 341 -16.64 4.13 3.65
CA ALA A 341 -17.28 2.96 3.05
C ALA A 341 -17.46 3.12 1.54
N THR A 342 -17.34 2.01 0.81
CA THR A 342 -17.60 1.99 -0.63
C THR A 342 -18.22 0.69 -1.09
N HIS A 343 -18.94 0.72 -2.21
CA HIS A 343 -19.45 -0.43 -2.94
C HIS A 343 -18.48 -0.75 -4.10
N PRO A 344 -17.57 -1.72 -3.97
CA PRO A 344 -16.51 -1.96 -4.95
C PRO A 344 -17.02 -2.22 -6.37
N ALA A 345 -18.10 -2.96 -6.52
CA ALA A 345 -18.65 -3.32 -7.84
C ALA A 345 -19.05 -2.11 -8.69
N THR A 346 -19.45 -0.99 -8.08
CA THR A 346 -19.85 0.23 -8.80
C THR A 346 -18.84 1.37 -8.70
N THR A 347 -17.72 1.17 -7.99
CA THR A 347 -16.68 2.19 -7.80
C THR A 347 -15.30 1.66 -8.22
N THR A 348 -14.52 1.10 -7.32
CA THR A 348 -13.12 0.72 -7.58
C THR A 348 -12.96 -0.40 -8.61
N HIS A 349 -13.99 -1.21 -8.83
CA HIS A 349 -13.99 -2.35 -9.75
C HIS A 349 -15.05 -2.24 -10.87
N TYR A 350 -15.66 -1.06 -11.04
CA TYR A 350 -16.76 -0.86 -12.01
C TYR A 350 -16.38 -1.15 -13.47
N SER A 351 -15.10 -1.01 -13.79
CA SER A 351 -14.59 -1.22 -15.16
C SER A 351 -14.37 -2.69 -15.52
N PHE A 352 -14.40 -3.60 -14.55
CA PHE A 352 -14.30 -5.03 -14.82
C PHE A 352 -15.62 -5.62 -15.29
N ALA A 353 -15.54 -6.56 -16.23
CA ALA A 353 -16.71 -7.34 -16.65
C ALA A 353 -17.29 -8.11 -15.46
N PRO A 354 -18.62 -8.38 -15.45
CA PRO A 354 -19.28 -9.09 -14.34
C PRO A 354 -18.63 -10.44 -13.99
N GLU A 355 -18.14 -11.16 -14.99
CA GLU A 355 -17.48 -12.46 -14.81
C GLU A 355 -16.15 -12.29 -14.06
N VAL A 356 -15.39 -11.23 -14.35
CA VAL A 356 -14.13 -10.91 -13.67
C VAL A 356 -14.42 -10.42 -12.24
N GLN A 357 -15.48 -9.60 -12.04
CA GLN A 357 -15.89 -9.21 -10.69
C GLN A 357 -16.23 -10.45 -9.85
N ALA A 358 -17.01 -11.38 -10.40
CA ALA A 358 -17.38 -12.62 -9.73
C ALA A 358 -16.15 -13.49 -9.40
N GLU A 359 -15.20 -13.63 -10.34
CA GLU A 359 -13.93 -14.33 -10.12
C GLU A 359 -13.10 -13.72 -8.98
N LEU A 360 -13.13 -12.41 -8.84
CA LEU A 360 -12.45 -11.67 -7.78
C LEU A 360 -13.23 -11.64 -6.46
N GLY A 361 -14.41 -12.28 -6.38
CA GLY A 361 -15.27 -12.23 -5.19
C GLY A 361 -15.94 -10.87 -4.96
N VAL A 362 -15.97 -10.01 -5.97
CA VAL A 362 -16.65 -8.71 -5.94
C VAL A 362 -18.12 -8.92 -6.30
N THR A 363 -18.92 -9.24 -5.29
CA THR A 363 -20.37 -9.46 -5.44
C THR A 363 -21.13 -8.14 -5.57
N SER A 364 -22.40 -8.23 -5.95
CA SER A 364 -23.29 -7.06 -5.99
C SER A 364 -23.69 -6.53 -4.61
N GLY A 365 -23.47 -7.29 -3.54
CA GLY A 365 -23.72 -6.89 -2.16
C GLY A 365 -22.46 -6.49 -1.38
N LEU A 366 -21.29 -6.57 -1.99
CA LEU A 366 -20.02 -6.33 -1.30
C LEU A 366 -19.84 -4.88 -0.91
N ILE A 367 -19.57 -4.65 0.37
CA ILE A 367 -19.12 -3.38 0.93
C ILE A 367 -17.68 -3.55 1.44
N ARG A 368 -16.82 -2.56 1.17
CA ARG A 368 -15.52 -2.42 1.84
C ARG A 368 -15.58 -1.22 2.78
N LEU A 369 -15.25 -1.44 4.05
CA LEU A 369 -15.19 -0.44 5.10
C LEU A 369 -13.74 -0.22 5.54
N SER A 370 -13.23 0.99 5.44
CA SER A 370 -11.98 1.45 6.03
C SER A 370 -12.31 2.17 7.33
N VAL A 371 -11.98 1.55 8.43
CA VAL A 371 -12.34 2.02 9.77
C VAL A 371 -11.35 3.07 10.25
N GLY A 372 -11.87 4.16 10.80
CA GLY A 372 -11.11 5.26 11.35
C GLY A 372 -10.89 5.15 12.86
N ILE A 373 -10.55 6.29 13.47
CA ILE A 373 -10.19 6.39 14.89
C ILE A 373 -11.29 7.00 15.75
N GLU A 374 -12.49 7.17 15.22
CA GLU A 374 -13.67 7.65 15.93
C GLU A 374 -13.94 6.81 17.18
N ASP A 375 -14.91 7.21 18.00
CA ASP A 375 -15.36 6.39 19.11
C ASP A 375 -16.00 5.09 18.58
N GLY A 376 -15.55 3.94 19.11
CA GLY A 376 -15.98 2.63 18.64
C GLY A 376 -17.46 2.34 18.89
N GLU A 377 -18.04 2.89 19.96
CA GLU A 377 -19.49 2.72 20.25
C GLU A 377 -20.35 3.53 19.27
N ASP A 378 -19.88 4.71 18.87
CA ASP A 378 -20.59 5.54 17.92
C ASP A 378 -20.54 4.90 16.52
N LEU A 379 -19.41 4.33 16.12
CA LEU A 379 -19.30 3.58 14.86
C LEU A 379 -20.20 2.34 14.85
N ILE A 380 -20.28 1.61 15.98
CA ILE A 380 -21.15 0.42 16.09
C ILE A 380 -22.60 0.84 15.92
N LYS A 381 -23.05 1.88 16.62
CA LYS A 381 -24.43 2.37 16.50
C LYS A 381 -24.79 2.82 15.08
N ASP A 382 -23.87 3.53 14.42
CA ASP A 382 -24.07 4.00 13.04
C ASP A 382 -24.22 2.82 12.07
N VAL A 383 -23.29 1.86 12.15
CA VAL A 383 -23.29 0.68 11.29
C VAL A 383 -24.50 -0.23 11.56
N GLU A 384 -24.89 -0.46 12.82
CA GLU A 384 -26.07 -1.25 13.17
C GLU A 384 -27.36 -0.59 12.67
N ALA A 385 -27.50 0.73 12.85
CA ALA A 385 -28.64 1.48 12.33
C ALA A 385 -28.75 1.38 10.80
N ALA A 386 -27.61 1.52 10.10
CA ALA A 386 -27.56 1.38 8.66
C ALA A 386 -27.87 -0.06 8.17
N LEU A 387 -27.40 -1.08 8.89
CA LEU A 387 -27.73 -2.48 8.60
C LEU A 387 -29.23 -2.76 8.81
N ASN A 388 -29.84 -2.24 9.88
CA ASN A 388 -31.27 -2.38 10.15
C ASN A 388 -32.12 -1.74 9.06
N ALA A 389 -31.69 -0.63 8.46
CA ALA A 389 -32.38 0.01 7.34
C ALA A 389 -32.45 -0.88 6.08
N THR A 390 -31.61 -1.90 5.97
CA THR A 390 -31.64 -2.85 4.83
C THR A 390 -32.69 -3.96 4.98
N LEU A 391 -33.33 -4.09 6.15
CA LEU A 391 -34.29 -5.13 6.46
C LEU A 391 -35.75 -4.68 6.19
N GLY A 392 -35.96 -3.40 5.98
CA GLY A 392 -37.30 -2.82 5.67
C GLY A 392 -37.49 -2.67 4.20
#